data_2be841c620a950cda8d4732746c9815f
#
_entry.id   2be841c620a950cda8d4732746c9815f
#
_cell.length_a   1.000
_cell.length_b   1.000
_cell.length_c   1.000
_cell.angle_alpha   90.00
_cell.angle_beta   90.00
_cell.angle_gamma   90.00
#
_symmetry.space_group_name_H-M   'P 1'
#
loop_
_entity.id
_entity.type
_entity.pdbx_description
1 polymer ?
#
loop_
_entity_poly.entity_id
_entity_poly.type
_entity_poly.pdbx_seq_one_letter_code
_entity_poly.pdbx_strand_id
1 'polypeptide(L)'
;TAAMGDWRMLFLHRDRVRQVTAADVQRVATAYFKSSNRTLGMFLPTGTGTPDRAEIPGVPDVAAVLKDYRGAGPVAKGEAFDPTPGNIEARVIRRTLAGGMKLALLPKKTRGGTVVAQFGLRWGDESSKLGRSTACGIASAMLMRGTKNRTREQLGNEFAQLKANVGIGGEGGSIETVRASLAQALRLVAEVLREPSFPESEFEQLRQSSLSSLEVQKSDPGALAGIELVRHPNPHAPEHS
;
A
#
# COMPACT_ATOMS: atom_id res chain seq x y z
N THR A 1 9.19 -3.05 20.20
CA THR A 1 10.41 -3.88 20.36
C THR A 1 10.95 -3.85 21.79
N ALA A 2 11.01 -2.68 22.45
CA ALA A 2 11.39 -2.59 23.87
C ALA A 2 10.46 -3.41 24.77
N ALA A 3 9.16 -3.42 24.51
CA ALA A 3 8.17 -4.21 25.24
C ALA A 3 8.33 -5.73 25.06
N MET A 4 9.09 -6.18 24.05
CA MET A 4 9.39 -7.60 23.81
C MET A 4 10.71 -8.07 24.49
N GLY A 5 11.37 -7.19 25.20
CA GLY A 5 12.61 -7.46 25.96
C GLY A 5 13.90 -7.41 25.14
N ASP A 6 13.86 -7.71 23.82
CA ASP A 6 15.05 -7.68 22.96
C ASP A 6 14.66 -7.36 21.51
N TRP A 7 15.37 -6.41 20.90
CA TRP A 7 15.13 -5.99 19.51
C TRP A 7 15.34 -7.10 18.48
N ARG A 8 16.18 -8.10 18.78
CA ARG A 8 16.46 -9.26 17.92
C ARG A 8 15.20 -10.13 17.72
N MET A 9 14.24 -10.07 18.64
CA MET A 9 12.95 -10.77 18.49
C MET A 9 12.19 -10.38 17.24
N LEU A 10 12.29 -9.11 16.79
CA LEU A 10 11.68 -8.66 15.54
C LEU A 10 12.23 -9.42 14.33
N PHE A 11 13.54 -9.58 14.26
CA PHE A 11 14.19 -10.28 13.15
C PHE A 11 13.94 -11.79 13.21
N LEU A 12 13.98 -12.37 14.39
CA LEU A 12 13.62 -13.77 14.60
C LEU A 12 12.17 -14.04 14.17
N HIS A 13 11.24 -13.16 14.53
CA HIS A 13 9.83 -13.27 14.11
C HIS A 13 9.71 -13.20 12.58
N ARG A 14 10.33 -12.23 11.93
CA ARG A 14 10.38 -12.11 10.47
C ARG A 14 10.89 -13.39 9.79
N ASP A 15 11.97 -13.95 10.31
CA ASP A 15 12.60 -15.14 9.71
C ASP A 15 11.73 -16.41 9.93
N ARG A 16 11.05 -16.49 11.08
CA ARG A 16 10.05 -17.55 11.34
C ARG A 16 8.84 -17.45 10.43
N VAL A 17 8.30 -16.24 10.21
CA VAL A 17 7.16 -16.03 9.31
C VAL A 17 7.46 -16.53 7.89
N ARG A 18 8.69 -16.38 7.42
CA ARG A 18 9.11 -16.88 6.09
C ARG A 18 9.09 -18.41 5.97
N GLN A 19 9.13 -19.12 7.07
CA GLN A 19 9.13 -20.59 7.12
C GLN A 19 7.73 -21.17 7.34
N VAL A 20 6.73 -20.33 7.65
CA VAL A 20 5.36 -20.76 7.89
C VAL A 20 4.76 -21.30 6.59
N THR A 21 4.22 -22.50 6.67
CA THR A 21 3.52 -23.18 5.58
C THR A 21 2.00 -23.10 5.75
N ALA A 22 1.25 -23.38 4.69
CA ALA A 22 -0.20 -23.50 4.77
C ALA A 22 -0.64 -24.60 5.75
N ALA A 23 0.13 -25.70 5.84
CA ALA A 23 -0.12 -26.78 6.79
C ALA A 23 0.05 -26.30 8.25
N ASP A 24 1.03 -25.46 8.53
CA ASP A 24 1.20 -24.86 9.86
C ASP A 24 0.03 -23.96 10.23
N VAL A 25 -0.43 -23.15 9.30
CA VAL A 25 -1.61 -22.29 9.50
C VAL A 25 -2.84 -23.14 9.79
N GLN A 26 -3.09 -24.19 8.98
CA GLN A 26 -4.23 -25.09 9.16
C GLN A 26 -4.16 -25.81 10.51
N ARG A 27 -3.00 -26.32 10.90
CA ARG A 27 -2.78 -26.98 12.19
C ARG A 27 -3.09 -26.06 13.36
N VAL A 28 -2.57 -24.82 13.34
CA VAL A 28 -2.80 -23.85 14.40
C VAL A 28 -4.26 -23.42 14.44
N ALA A 29 -4.88 -23.12 13.28
CA ALA A 29 -6.29 -22.77 13.21
C ALA A 29 -7.17 -23.87 13.81
N THR A 30 -6.94 -25.13 13.46
CA THR A 30 -7.68 -26.27 14.01
C THR A 30 -7.47 -26.43 15.52
N ALA A 31 -6.26 -26.16 16.00
CA ALA A 31 -5.95 -26.29 17.43
C ALA A 31 -6.57 -25.18 18.29
N TYR A 32 -6.61 -23.95 17.79
CA TYR A 32 -6.96 -22.77 18.59
C TYR A 32 -8.34 -22.17 18.27
N PHE A 33 -8.85 -22.28 17.03
CA PHE A 33 -10.19 -21.75 16.69
C PHE A 33 -11.29 -22.72 17.04
N LYS A 34 -11.35 -23.10 18.32
CA LYS A 34 -12.43 -23.91 18.88
C LYS A 34 -13.49 -23.01 19.50
N SER A 35 -14.72 -23.45 19.49
CA SER A 35 -15.82 -22.74 20.17
C SER A 35 -15.54 -22.51 21.66
N SER A 36 -14.86 -23.45 22.31
CA SER A 36 -14.44 -23.36 23.72
C SER A 36 -13.30 -22.35 23.98
N ASN A 37 -12.55 -21.96 22.96
CA ASN A 37 -11.49 -20.95 23.03
C ASN A 37 -11.97 -19.54 22.60
N ARG A 38 -13.24 -19.40 22.29
CA ARG A 38 -13.80 -18.12 21.84
C ARG A 38 -14.28 -17.32 23.03
N THR A 39 -13.75 -16.10 23.20
CA THR A 39 -14.34 -15.07 24.05
C THR A 39 -15.23 -14.19 23.20
N LEU A 40 -16.52 -14.17 23.49
CA LEU A 40 -17.48 -13.25 22.87
C LEU A 40 -17.75 -12.10 23.85
N GLY A 41 -17.28 -10.91 23.53
CA GLY A 41 -17.64 -9.70 24.27
C GLY A 41 -18.90 -9.07 23.66
N MET A 42 -19.99 -9.04 24.42
CA MET A 42 -21.17 -8.21 24.08
C MET A 42 -21.23 -7.05 25.06
N PHE A 43 -21.22 -5.82 24.53
CA PHE A 43 -21.47 -4.64 25.33
C PHE A 43 -22.96 -4.45 25.53
N LEU A 44 -23.44 -4.81 26.74
CA LEU A 44 -24.82 -4.56 27.16
C LEU A 44 -24.80 -3.44 28.21
N PRO A 45 -25.46 -2.31 27.94
CA PRO A 45 -25.43 -1.13 28.85
C PRO A 45 -25.95 -1.38 30.27
N THR A 46 -26.62 -2.51 30.48
CA THR A 46 -27.29 -2.85 31.78
C THR A 46 -26.80 -4.15 32.41
N GLY A 47 -25.68 -4.73 31.91
CA GLY A 47 -25.18 -6.03 32.40
C GLY A 47 -24.36 -5.88 33.69
N THR A 48 -24.72 -6.61 34.74
CA THR A 48 -23.91 -6.81 35.95
C THR A 48 -23.38 -8.25 35.95
N GLY A 49 -22.09 -8.42 35.65
CA GLY A 49 -21.43 -9.74 35.74
C GLY A 49 -19.93 -9.61 35.48
N THR A 50 -19.11 -10.26 36.30
CA THR A 50 -17.66 -10.34 36.11
C THR A 50 -17.37 -11.54 35.19
N PRO A 51 -16.78 -11.33 34.00
CA PRO A 51 -16.44 -12.44 33.10
C PRO A 51 -15.31 -13.30 33.73
N ASP A 52 -15.45 -14.61 33.61
CA ASP A 52 -14.38 -15.55 33.91
C ASP A 52 -13.26 -15.43 32.86
N ARG A 53 -12.04 -15.23 33.31
CA ARG A 53 -10.87 -14.99 32.42
C ARG A 53 -9.90 -16.15 32.49
N ALA A 54 -9.44 -16.60 31.33
CA ALA A 54 -8.36 -17.56 31.25
C ALA A 54 -7.04 -17.01 31.81
N GLU A 55 -6.24 -17.86 32.45
CA GLU A 55 -4.90 -17.49 32.88
C GLU A 55 -3.99 -17.17 31.68
N ILE A 56 -3.24 -16.08 31.83
CA ILE A 56 -2.25 -15.68 30.82
C ILE A 56 -0.97 -16.49 31.05
N PRO A 57 -0.47 -17.23 30.03
CA PRO A 57 0.78 -17.96 30.16
C PRO A 57 1.94 -17.03 30.49
N GLY A 58 2.89 -17.52 31.29
CA GLY A 58 4.08 -16.77 31.70
C GLY A 58 4.89 -16.24 30.53
N VAL A 59 5.61 -15.16 30.73
CA VAL A 59 6.48 -14.56 29.72
C VAL A 59 7.60 -15.55 29.36
N PRO A 60 7.82 -15.89 28.06
CA PRO A 60 8.88 -16.77 27.65
C PRO A 60 10.27 -16.17 27.95
N ASP A 61 11.24 -17.02 28.31
CA ASP A 61 12.62 -16.60 28.44
C ASP A 61 13.20 -16.17 27.08
N VAL A 62 13.29 -14.86 26.87
CA VAL A 62 13.78 -14.25 25.62
C VAL A 62 15.25 -14.63 25.36
N ALA A 63 16.06 -14.78 26.39
CA ALA A 63 17.47 -15.16 26.25
C ALA A 63 17.59 -16.59 25.70
N ALA A 64 16.79 -17.52 26.20
CA ALA A 64 16.75 -18.90 25.71
C ALA A 64 16.27 -18.96 24.24
N VAL A 65 15.24 -18.18 23.88
CA VAL A 65 14.70 -18.12 22.50
C VAL A 65 15.73 -17.57 21.50
N LEU A 66 16.62 -16.66 21.93
CA LEU A 66 17.60 -16.00 21.07
C LEU A 66 18.99 -16.67 21.07
N LYS A 67 19.22 -17.66 21.92
CA LYS A 67 20.54 -18.30 22.14
C LYS A 67 21.24 -18.69 20.83
N ASP A 68 20.51 -19.32 19.92
CA ASP A 68 21.05 -19.84 18.66
C ASP A 68 20.68 -19.01 17.42
N TYR A 69 20.04 -17.86 17.62
CA TYR A 69 19.64 -17.01 16.49
C TYR A 69 20.81 -16.26 15.90
N ARG A 70 21.19 -16.55 14.65
CA ARG A 70 22.32 -15.94 13.92
C ARG A 70 21.90 -14.84 12.95
N GLY A 71 20.61 -14.65 12.74
CA GLY A 71 20.08 -13.69 11.77
C GLY A 71 20.17 -14.16 10.31
N ALA A 72 19.63 -13.35 9.41
CA ALA A 72 19.80 -13.54 7.97
C ALA A 72 21.14 -12.99 7.50
N GLY A 73 21.66 -13.51 6.38
CA GLY A 73 22.89 -13.01 5.76
C GLY A 73 22.84 -11.49 5.48
N PRO A 74 24.02 -10.86 5.31
CA PRO A 74 24.10 -9.42 5.12
C PRO A 74 23.40 -8.98 3.84
N VAL A 75 22.58 -7.92 3.93
CA VAL A 75 22.00 -7.26 2.77
C VAL A 75 23.09 -6.44 2.08
N ALA A 76 23.19 -6.53 0.76
CA ALA A 76 24.14 -5.77 -0.03
C ALA A 76 24.08 -4.26 0.32
N LYS A 77 25.22 -3.68 0.64
CA LYS A 77 25.31 -2.25 0.94
C LYS A 77 25.09 -1.42 -0.33
N GLY A 78 24.41 -0.29 -0.20
CA GLY A 78 24.36 0.73 -1.23
C GLY A 78 25.69 1.47 -1.37
N GLU A 79 25.84 2.26 -2.44
CA GLU A 79 26.96 3.21 -2.56
C GLU A 79 26.77 4.41 -1.64
N ALA A 80 27.85 5.08 -1.25
CA ALA A 80 27.80 6.43 -0.72
C ALA A 80 27.43 7.38 -1.87
N PHE A 81 26.19 7.88 -1.84
CA PHE A 81 25.69 8.73 -2.92
C PHE A 81 25.76 10.20 -2.53
N ASP A 82 26.42 11.00 -3.34
CA ASP A 82 26.43 12.46 -3.21
C ASP A 82 25.15 13.04 -3.85
N PRO A 83 24.23 13.65 -3.07
CA PRO A 83 22.97 14.19 -3.56
C PRO A 83 23.08 15.59 -4.17
N THR A 84 24.27 16.10 -4.44
CA THR A 84 24.45 17.42 -5.06
C THR A 84 23.87 17.47 -6.47
N PRO A 85 23.25 18.61 -6.89
CA PRO A 85 22.69 18.76 -8.22
C PRO A 85 23.68 18.43 -9.35
N GLY A 86 24.95 18.83 -9.21
CA GLY A 86 25.99 18.56 -10.19
C GLY A 86 26.26 17.07 -10.38
N ASN A 87 26.35 16.29 -9.29
CA ASN A 87 26.54 14.85 -9.38
C ASN A 87 25.30 14.14 -9.95
N ILE A 88 24.10 14.57 -9.56
CA ILE A 88 22.86 14.02 -10.10
C ILE A 88 22.82 14.26 -11.63
N GLU A 89 23.04 15.50 -12.06
CA GLU A 89 22.99 15.86 -13.49
C GLU A 89 24.02 15.11 -14.31
N ALA A 90 25.22 14.92 -13.81
CA ALA A 90 26.29 14.17 -14.47
C ALA A 90 25.95 12.69 -14.64
N ARG A 91 25.10 12.12 -13.78
CA ARG A 91 24.74 10.68 -13.77
C ARG A 91 23.41 10.38 -14.43
N VAL A 92 22.52 11.35 -14.58
CA VAL A 92 21.19 11.14 -15.17
C VAL A 92 21.30 10.86 -16.66
N ILE A 93 20.75 9.73 -17.07
CA ILE A 93 20.61 9.35 -18.48
C ILE A 93 19.19 9.71 -18.94
N ARG A 94 19.08 10.63 -19.89
CA ARG A 94 17.80 11.04 -20.49
C ARG A 94 17.62 10.39 -21.85
N ARG A 95 16.41 9.93 -22.12
CA ARG A 95 16.00 9.33 -23.39
C ARG A 95 14.59 9.79 -23.75
N THR A 96 14.31 9.87 -25.02
CA THR A 96 12.94 9.97 -25.53
C THR A 96 12.65 8.66 -26.25
N LEU A 97 11.60 7.97 -25.78
CA LEU A 97 11.17 6.69 -26.36
C LEU A 97 10.24 6.93 -27.56
N ALA A 98 9.98 5.87 -28.33
CA ALA A 98 8.95 5.90 -29.36
C ALA A 98 7.61 6.33 -28.76
N GLY A 99 6.90 7.23 -29.43
CA GLY A 99 5.66 7.83 -28.91
C GLY A 99 5.86 9.06 -28.01
N GLY A 100 7.10 9.58 -27.89
CA GLY A 100 7.40 10.85 -27.23
C GLY A 100 7.53 10.75 -25.70
N MET A 101 7.48 9.56 -25.12
CA MET A 101 7.70 9.36 -23.67
C MET A 101 9.12 9.78 -23.28
N LYS A 102 9.23 10.71 -22.34
CA LYS A 102 10.51 11.14 -21.78
C LYS A 102 10.89 10.23 -20.61
N LEU A 103 12.10 9.68 -20.66
CA LEU A 103 12.67 8.80 -19.66
C LEU A 103 13.91 9.45 -19.04
N ALA A 104 13.98 9.48 -17.71
CA ALA A 104 15.18 9.86 -16.98
C ALA A 104 15.56 8.70 -16.05
N LEU A 105 16.81 8.24 -16.14
CA LEU A 105 17.37 7.18 -15.32
C LEU A 105 18.51 7.72 -14.49
N LEU A 106 18.49 7.45 -13.19
CA LEU A 106 19.61 7.73 -12.29
C LEU A 106 20.20 6.39 -11.80
N PRO A 107 21.22 5.84 -12.49
CA PRO A 107 21.85 4.60 -12.08
C PRO A 107 22.62 4.80 -10.77
N LYS A 108 22.28 4.00 -9.75
CA LYS A 108 23.04 3.93 -8.52
C LYS A 108 22.91 2.56 -7.86
N LYS A 109 23.88 2.21 -7.02
CA LYS A 109 23.81 0.99 -6.20
C LYS A 109 22.99 1.29 -4.94
N THR A 110 21.81 0.73 -4.86
CA THR A 110 20.93 0.88 -3.70
C THR A 110 21.06 -0.29 -2.74
N ARG A 111 20.79 -0.08 -1.46
CA ARG A 111 20.78 -1.15 -0.48
C ARG A 111 19.70 -2.18 -0.85
N GLY A 112 20.09 -3.46 -0.93
CA GLY A 112 19.18 -4.54 -1.34
C GLY A 112 18.73 -4.52 -2.80
N GLY A 113 19.36 -3.68 -3.66
CA GLY A 113 18.99 -3.57 -5.08
C GLY A 113 17.62 -2.94 -5.32
N THR A 114 17.12 -2.12 -4.39
CA THR A 114 15.85 -1.43 -4.52
C THR A 114 15.86 -0.45 -5.70
N VAL A 115 14.78 -0.42 -6.47
CA VAL A 115 14.55 0.52 -7.55
C VAL A 115 13.24 1.26 -7.29
N VAL A 116 13.28 2.57 -7.45
CA VAL A 116 12.09 3.43 -7.43
C VAL A 116 11.88 3.98 -8.83
N ALA A 117 10.69 3.80 -9.37
CA ALA A 117 10.27 4.39 -10.64
C ALA A 117 9.03 5.25 -10.39
N GLN A 118 8.97 6.40 -11.04
CA GLN A 118 7.80 7.27 -11.03
C GLN A 118 7.44 7.62 -12.48
N PHE A 119 6.17 7.76 -12.77
CA PHE A 119 5.69 8.18 -14.07
C PHE A 119 4.53 9.16 -13.92
N GLY A 120 4.47 10.14 -14.81
CA GLY A 120 3.36 11.06 -14.93
C GLY A 120 2.54 10.75 -16.18
N LEU A 121 1.23 10.87 -16.05
CA LEU A 121 0.28 10.73 -17.15
C LEU A 121 -0.33 12.11 -17.45
N ARG A 122 -0.48 12.41 -18.72
CA ARG A 122 -1.22 13.58 -19.18
C ARG A 122 -2.42 13.09 -19.99
N TRP A 123 -3.61 13.39 -19.50
CA TRP A 123 -4.84 13.00 -20.17
C TRP A 123 -5.88 14.10 -19.97
N GLY A 124 -6.67 14.32 -21.00
CA GLY A 124 -7.67 15.37 -21.01
C GLY A 124 -7.08 16.77 -20.88
N ASP A 125 -7.91 17.75 -21.01
CA ASP A 125 -7.66 19.16 -20.80
C ASP A 125 -8.67 19.73 -19.79
N GLU A 126 -8.60 21.02 -19.51
CA GLU A 126 -9.52 21.67 -18.57
C GLU A 126 -10.97 21.51 -19.01
N SER A 127 -11.26 21.71 -20.30
CA SER A 127 -12.62 21.62 -20.83
C SER A 127 -13.21 20.23 -20.72
N SER A 128 -12.43 19.18 -20.96
CA SER A 128 -12.86 17.79 -20.86
C SER A 128 -13.07 17.30 -19.44
N LYS A 129 -12.43 17.93 -18.45
CA LYS A 129 -12.51 17.59 -17.02
C LYS A 129 -13.51 18.44 -16.25
N LEU A 130 -13.89 19.58 -16.78
CA LEU A 130 -14.79 20.53 -16.12
C LEU A 130 -16.14 19.86 -15.80
N GLY A 131 -16.59 20.00 -14.54
CA GLY A 131 -17.80 19.33 -14.04
C GLY A 131 -17.73 17.81 -13.92
N ARG A 132 -16.55 17.20 -14.11
CA ARG A 132 -16.34 15.73 -14.06
C ARG A 132 -15.30 15.30 -13.05
N SER A 133 -14.90 16.18 -12.13
CA SER A 133 -13.86 15.92 -11.13
C SER A 133 -14.13 14.63 -10.33
N THR A 134 -15.36 14.44 -9.86
CA THR A 134 -15.77 13.22 -9.13
C THR A 134 -15.63 11.97 -9.99
N ALA A 135 -16.10 12.01 -11.24
CA ALA A 135 -15.99 10.86 -12.16
C ALA A 135 -14.51 10.54 -12.47
N CYS A 136 -13.69 11.57 -12.70
CA CYS A 136 -12.25 11.42 -12.90
C CYS A 136 -11.55 10.84 -11.66
N GLY A 137 -11.92 11.28 -10.46
CA GLY A 137 -11.41 10.76 -9.19
C GLY A 137 -11.77 9.30 -8.98
N ILE A 138 -13.02 8.93 -9.22
CA ILE A 138 -13.49 7.54 -9.10
C ILE A 138 -12.80 6.66 -10.15
N ALA A 139 -12.73 7.08 -11.40
CA ALA A 139 -12.04 6.33 -12.46
C ALA A 139 -10.56 6.09 -12.10
N SER A 140 -9.88 7.11 -11.56
CA SER A 140 -8.51 7.00 -11.06
C SER A 140 -8.39 5.97 -9.94
N ALA A 141 -9.28 5.99 -8.95
CA ALA A 141 -9.29 5.06 -7.83
C ALA A 141 -9.65 3.62 -8.24
N MET A 142 -10.31 3.46 -9.37
CA MET A 142 -10.71 2.16 -9.92
C MET A 142 -9.58 1.46 -10.69
N LEU A 143 -8.52 2.17 -11.14
CA LEU A 143 -7.45 1.58 -11.95
C LEU A 143 -6.82 0.34 -11.31
N MET A 144 -6.59 0.37 -10.00
CA MET A 144 -5.97 -0.74 -9.26
C MET A 144 -6.98 -1.81 -8.79
N ARG A 145 -8.25 -1.72 -9.19
CA ARG A 145 -9.31 -2.62 -8.72
C ARG A 145 -9.62 -3.80 -9.64
N GLY A 146 -8.85 -3.94 -10.70
CA GLY A 146 -8.91 -5.08 -11.61
C GLY A 146 -8.58 -4.72 -13.04
N THR A 147 -8.09 -5.71 -13.77
CA THR A 147 -7.84 -5.65 -15.21
C THR A 147 -8.75 -6.65 -15.93
N LYS A 148 -8.71 -6.68 -17.25
CA LYS A 148 -9.41 -7.73 -18.02
C LYS A 148 -8.98 -9.14 -17.64
N ASN A 149 -7.74 -9.31 -17.19
CA ASN A 149 -7.14 -10.61 -16.94
C ASN A 149 -7.00 -10.94 -15.45
N ARG A 150 -7.18 -9.96 -14.55
CA ARG A 150 -6.88 -10.09 -13.12
C ARG A 150 -7.90 -9.38 -12.25
N THR A 151 -8.31 -10.04 -11.18
CA THR A 151 -9.04 -9.40 -10.09
C THR A 151 -8.12 -8.49 -9.28
N ARG A 152 -8.70 -7.63 -8.44
CA ARG A 152 -7.96 -6.81 -7.46
C ARG A 152 -7.05 -7.64 -6.56
N GLU A 153 -7.55 -8.76 -6.07
CA GLU A 153 -6.80 -9.68 -5.21
C GLU A 153 -5.61 -10.29 -5.95
N GLN A 154 -5.82 -10.76 -7.19
CA GLN A 154 -4.74 -11.31 -8.02
C GLN A 154 -3.66 -10.28 -8.32
N LEU A 155 -4.04 -9.04 -8.65
CA LEU A 155 -3.10 -7.94 -8.82
C LEU A 155 -2.28 -7.70 -7.56
N GLY A 156 -2.94 -7.62 -6.39
CA GLY A 156 -2.26 -7.43 -5.11
C GLY A 156 -1.27 -8.54 -4.81
N ASN A 157 -1.66 -9.80 -5.03
CA ASN A 157 -0.82 -10.96 -4.80
C ASN A 157 0.39 -10.99 -5.75
N GLU A 158 0.21 -10.67 -7.04
CA GLU A 158 1.32 -10.62 -7.99
C GLU A 158 2.30 -9.49 -7.66
N PHE A 159 1.83 -8.29 -7.31
CA PHE A 159 2.71 -7.23 -6.84
C PHE A 159 3.47 -7.63 -5.57
N ALA A 160 2.82 -8.30 -4.62
CA ALA A 160 3.47 -8.78 -3.41
C ALA A 160 4.56 -9.82 -3.71
N GLN A 161 4.33 -10.77 -4.62
CA GLN A 161 5.32 -11.75 -5.07
C GLN A 161 6.52 -11.07 -5.73
N LEU A 162 6.31 -9.99 -6.47
CA LEU A 162 7.34 -9.16 -7.07
C LEU A 162 8.04 -8.25 -6.06
N LYS A 163 7.65 -8.28 -4.79
CA LYS A 163 8.10 -7.32 -3.77
C LYS A 163 7.91 -5.88 -4.23
N ALA A 164 6.84 -5.62 -4.98
CA ALA A 164 6.55 -4.34 -5.56
C ALA A 164 5.46 -3.63 -4.74
N ASN A 165 5.79 -2.43 -4.28
CA ASN A 165 4.82 -1.47 -3.77
C ASN A 165 4.46 -0.53 -4.92
N VAL A 166 3.21 -0.55 -5.35
CA VAL A 166 2.74 0.16 -6.54
C VAL A 166 1.53 1.00 -6.20
N GLY A 167 1.59 2.27 -6.58
CA GLY A 167 0.45 3.18 -6.54
C GLY A 167 0.21 3.76 -7.93
N ILE A 168 -1.03 3.68 -8.43
CA ILE A 168 -1.43 4.24 -9.73
C ILE A 168 -2.67 5.09 -9.52
N GLY A 169 -2.65 6.29 -10.07
CA GLY A 169 -3.77 7.22 -10.10
C GLY A 169 -3.90 7.88 -11.48
N GLY A 170 -4.86 8.80 -11.60
CA GLY A 170 -5.14 9.48 -12.87
C GLY A 170 -3.99 10.33 -13.41
N GLU A 171 -3.13 10.85 -12.54
CA GLU A 171 -2.01 11.71 -12.93
C GLU A 171 -0.68 10.98 -13.07
N GLY A 172 -0.63 9.70 -12.72
CA GLY A 172 0.58 8.90 -12.80
C GLY A 172 0.67 7.84 -11.72
N GLY A 173 1.88 7.43 -11.38
CA GLY A 173 2.09 6.43 -10.35
C GLY A 173 3.55 6.26 -9.96
N SER A 174 3.73 5.40 -8.96
CA SER A 174 5.05 5.02 -8.46
C SER A 174 5.16 3.50 -8.31
N ILE A 175 6.36 3.01 -8.47
CA ILE A 175 6.73 1.61 -8.30
C ILE A 175 7.99 1.59 -7.44
N GLU A 176 7.94 0.89 -6.32
CA GLU A 176 9.11 0.56 -5.54
C GLU A 176 9.27 -0.95 -5.51
N THR A 177 10.38 -1.47 -5.99
CA THR A 177 10.64 -2.92 -6.06
C THR A 177 12.13 -3.19 -6.07
N VAL A 178 12.53 -4.44 -6.29
CA VAL A 178 13.93 -4.83 -6.49
C VAL A 178 14.25 -4.93 -7.98
N ARG A 179 15.52 -4.71 -8.34
CA ARG A 179 15.99 -4.71 -9.74
C ARG A 179 15.54 -5.93 -10.53
N ALA A 180 15.57 -7.11 -9.92
CA ALA A 180 15.16 -8.36 -10.56
C ALA A 180 13.68 -8.38 -10.98
N SER A 181 12.82 -7.71 -10.22
CA SER A 181 11.36 -7.71 -10.44
C SER A 181 10.87 -6.51 -11.26
N LEU A 182 11.70 -5.48 -11.48
CA LEU A 182 11.28 -4.21 -12.09
C LEU A 182 10.58 -4.40 -13.44
N ALA A 183 11.17 -5.19 -14.34
CA ALA A 183 10.61 -5.39 -15.68
C ALA A 183 9.22 -6.03 -15.64
N GLN A 184 9.02 -6.98 -14.74
CA GLN A 184 7.73 -7.65 -14.56
C GLN A 184 6.71 -6.74 -13.90
N ALA A 185 7.11 -5.98 -12.87
CA ALA A 185 6.25 -4.98 -12.25
C ALA A 185 5.80 -3.90 -13.24
N LEU A 186 6.70 -3.43 -14.12
CA LEU A 186 6.34 -2.48 -15.18
C LEU A 186 5.34 -3.04 -16.19
N ARG A 187 5.45 -4.33 -16.56
CA ARG A 187 4.46 -4.97 -17.45
C ARG A 187 3.07 -5.02 -16.80
N LEU A 188 3.03 -5.34 -15.51
CA LEU A 188 1.78 -5.40 -14.77
C LEU A 188 1.15 -4.00 -14.61
N VAL A 189 1.96 -2.97 -14.36
CA VAL A 189 1.52 -1.57 -14.37
C VAL A 189 0.99 -1.16 -15.74
N ALA A 190 1.65 -1.57 -16.82
CA ALA A 190 1.18 -1.29 -18.18
C ALA A 190 -0.16 -1.97 -18.49
N GLU A 191 -0.41 -3.16 -17.96
CA GLU A 191 -1.70 -3.84 -18.06
C GLU A 191 -2.78 -3.07 -17.30
N VAL A 192 -2.51 -2.66 -16.06
CA VAL A 192 -3.44 -1.85 -15.26
C VAL A 192 -3.85 -0.57 -16.00
N LEU A 193 -2.91 0.09 -16.67
CA LEU A 193 -3.18 1.35 -17.38
C LEU A 193 -3.90 1.14 -18.73
N ARG A 194 -3.66 0.02 -19.40
CA ARG A 194 -4.20 -0.23 -20.75
C ARG A 194 -5.49 -1.03 -20.77
N GLU A 195 -5.67 -1.88 -19.77
CA GLU A 195 -6.75 -2.86 -19.74
C GLU A 195 -7.50 -2.89 -18.40
N PRO A 196 -7.83 -1.73 -17.78
CA PRO A 196 -8.63 -1.74 -16.57
C PRO A 196 -10.02 -2.31 -16.87
N SER A 197 -10.60 -3.07 -15.95
CA SER A 197 -11.91 -3.71 -16.12
C SER A 197 -13.06 -2.94 -15.49
N PHE A 198 -12.76 -2.05 -14.52
CA PHE A 198 -13.77 -1.29 -13.76
C PHE A 198 -14.94 -2.15 -13.25
N PRO A 199 -14.69 -3.18 -12.40
CA PRO A 199 -15.74 -4.09 -11.96
C PRO A 199 -16.86 -3.37 -11.20
N GLU A 200 -18.11 -3.66 -11.52
CA GLU A 200 -19.30 -3.04 -10.90
C GLU A 200 -19.29 -3.17 -9.37
N SER A 201 -18.95 -4.36 -8.86
CA SER A 201 -18.88 -4.61 -7.41
C SER A 201 -17.84 -3.74 -6.69
N GLU A 202 -16.69 -3.51 -7.32
CA GLU A 202 -15.63 -2.64 -6.78
C GLU A 202 -16.03 -1.16 -6.86
N PHE A 203 -16.72 -0.78 -7.94
CA PHE A 203 -17.29 0.57 -8.08
C PHE A 203 -18.31 0.85 -6.98
N GLU A 204 -19.24 -0.08 -6.74
CA GLU A 204 -20.28 0.09 -5.72
C GLU A 204 -19.69 0.19 -4.31
N GLN A 205 -18.67 -0.62 -3.99
CA GLN A 205 -17.93 -0.47 -2.72
C GLN A 205 -17.30 0.92 -2.58
N LEU A 206 -16.65 1.41 -3.63
CA LEU A 206 -16.01 2.73 -3.62
C LEU A 206 -17.06 3.82 -3.47
N ARG A 207 -18.18 3.72 -4.19
CA ARG A 207 -19.31 4.65 -4.12
C ARG A 207 -19.87 4.73 -2.71
N GLN A 208 -20.17 3.59 -2.08
CA GLN A 208 -20.69 3.53 -0.72
C GLN A 208 -19.70 4.11 0.31
N SER A 209 -18.42 3.77 0.18
CA SER A 209 -17.38 4.33 1.04
C SER A 209 -17.28 5.85 0.90
N SER A 210 -17.36 6.37 -0.32
CA SER A 210 -17.31 7.80 -0.61
C SER A 210 -18.52 8.54 -0.03
N LEU A 211 -19.71 7.97 -0.20
CA LEU A 211 -20.94 8.54 0.38
C LEU A 211 -20.89 8.56 1.90
N SER A 212 -20.46 7.47 2.54
CA SER A 212 -20.29 7.43 3.99
C SER A 212 -19.27 8.46 4.50
N SER A 213 -18.16 8.65 3.77
CA SER A 213 -17.16 9.67 4.09
C SER A 213 -17.72 11.08 3.99
N LEU A 214 -18.52 11.35 2.96
CA LEU A 214 -19.19 12.66 2.79
C LEU A 214 -20.18 12.94 3.91
N GLU A 215 -20.95 11.95 4.35
CA GLU A 215 -21.88 12.13 5.49
C GLU A 215 -21.12 12.48 6.78
N VAL A 216 -19.98 11.82 7.05
CA VAL A 216 -19.14 12.16 8.19
C VAL A 216 -18.58 13.59 8.06
N GLN A 217 -18.11 13.98 6.89
CA GLN A 217 -17.55 15.32 6.64
C GLN A 217 -18.57 16.45 6.84
N LYS A 218 -19.87 16.21 6.56
CA LYS A 218 -20.93 17.19 6.79
C LYS A 218 -21.10 17.59 8.27
N SER A 219 -20.70 16.72 9.20
CA SER A 219 -20.78 16.96 10.64
C SER A 219 -19.44 17.32 11.28
N ASP A 220 -18.34 17.33 10.50
CA ASP A 220 -17.01 17.68 11.00
C ASP A 220 -16.71 19.18 10.76
N PRO A 221 -16.61 20.01 11.81
CA PRO A 221 -16.30 21.43 11.65
C PRO A 221 -14.97 21.69 10.98
N GLY A 222 -13.96 20.83 11.19
CA GLY A 222 -12.64 20.96 10.55
C GLY A 222 -12.70 20.72 9.05
N ALA A 223 -13.45 19.69 8.62
CA ALA A 223 -13.67 19.41 7.20
C ALA A 223 -14.43 20.56 6.51
N LEU A 224 -15.50 21.08 7.15
CA LEU A 224 -16.26 22.22 6.62
C LEU A 224 -15.41 23.48 6.49
N ALA A 225 -14.62 23.81 7.51
CA ALA A 225 -13.70 24.95 7.47
C ALA A 225 -12.65 24.79 6.36
N GLY A 226 -12.13 23.57 6.16
CA GLY A 226 -11.18 23.26 5.09
C GLY A 226 -11.78 23.48 3.69
N ILE A 227 -13.03 23.07 3.48
CA ILE A 227 -13.76 23.26 2.21
C ILE A 227 -13.93 24.76 1.94
N GLU A 228 -14.39 25.54 2.92
CA GLU A 228 -14.57 26.96 2.75
C GLU A 228 -13.25 27.72 2.53
N LEU A 229 -12.18 27.29 3.22
CA LEU A 229 -10.85 27.87 3.02
C LEU A 229 -10.34 27.65 1.58
N VAL A 230 -10.59 26.48 0.98
CA VAL A 230 -10.21 26.20 -0.41
C VAL A 230 -11.06 26.98 -1.40
N ARG A 231 -12.34 27.18 -1.12
CA ARG A 231 -13.25 27.95 -1.97
C ARG A 231 -12.93 29.44 -2.00
N HIS A 232 -12.52 30.00 -0.87
CA HIS A 232 -12.32 31.43 -0.72
C HIS A 232 -11.26 32.04 -1.69
N PRO A 233 -10.07 31.45 -1.90
CA PRO A 233 -9.09 31.92 -2.88
C PRO A 233 -9.37 31.47 -4.32
N ASN A 234 -10.34 30.57 -4.54
CA ASN A 234 -10.68 30.05 -5.87
C ASN A 234 -11.89 30.81 -6.45
N PRO A 235 -11.69 31.70 -7.42
CA PRO A 235 -12.78 32.51 -7.98
C PRO A 235 -13.68 31.76 -8.98
N HIS A 236 -13.56 30.42 -9.06
CA HIS A 236 -14.41 29.64 -9.95
C HIS A 236 -15.83 29.52 -9.39
N ALA A 237 -16.81 29.55 -10.30
CA ALA A 237 -18.20 29.37 -9.92
C ALA A 237 -18.40 28.02 -9.15
N PRO A 238 -19.36 27.95 -8.21
CA PRO A 238 -19.58 26.77 -7.39
C PRO A 238 -19.79 25.46 -8.18
N GLU A 239 -20.31 25.56 -9.40
CA GLU A 239 -20.49 24.45 -10.33
C GLU A 239 -19.17 23.89 -10.91
N HIS A 240 -18.05 24.56 -10.68
CA HIS A 240 -16.72 24.21 -11.21
C HIS A 240 -15.69 23.88 -10.13
N SER A 241 -16.08 23.99 -8.86
CA SER A 241 -15.18 23.76 -7.70
C SER A 241 -15.37 22.37 -7.07
#